data_a596c7e19b202f1e97f367f11f7fcbb2
#
_entry.id   a596c7e19b202f1e97f367f11f7fcbb2
#
_cell.length_a   1.000
_cell.length_b   1.000
_cell.length_c   1.000
_cell.angle_alpha   90.00
_cell.angle_beta   90.00
_cell.angle_gamma   90.00
#
_symmetry.space_group_name_H-M   'P 1'
#
loop_
_entity.id
_entity.type
_entity.pdbx_description
1 polymer ?
#
loop_
_entity_poly.entity_id
_entity_poly.type
_entity_poly.pdbx_seq_one_letter_code
_entity_poly.pdbx_strand_id
1 'polypeptide(L)'
;MSRKSASVWTSVPFWRRSAAWVTGTATVLLIWLTFDTMGQIAMGSDADLEKGIEKRVPAASVINYHIDYVMDEKRGHEVPIIGEKEPFFGKEWSNQKAADLLHLGKLASQAKNCMNCHTLLGNGAYYAPDLTKAWLDTKWSDGTMTGITGRETKEEAMAEFLMHPSRYPTHARMMPNLGITEKEAVALVAF
;
A
#
# COMPACT_ATOMS: atom_id res chain seq x y z
N MET A 1 60.97 5.71 -34.54
CA MET A 1 60.07 5.05 -33.55
C MET A 1 58.83 5.89 -33.44
N SER A 2 57.69 5.45 -34.04
CA SER A 2 56.41 6.14 -33.97
C SER A 2 55.77 5.86 -32.61
N ARG A 3 55.57 6.88 -31.78
CA ARG A 3 54.77 6.78 -30.56
C ARG A 3 53.32 6.56 -30.98
N LYS A 4 52.83 5.33 -30.85
CA LYS A 4 51.38 5.07 -30.93
C LYS A 4 50.71 5.89 -29.81
N SER A 5 49.91 6.88 -30.21
CA SER A 5 49.07 7.64 -29.25
C SER A 5 48.17 6.64 -28.51
N ALA A 6 48.36 6.51 -27.21
CA ALA A 6 47.48 5.69 -26.41
C ALA A 6 46.04 6.27 -26.50
N SER A 7 45.07 5.43 -26.85
CA SER A 7 43.67 5.83 -26.95
C SER A 7 43.20 6.35 -25.58
N VAL A 8 42.41 7.42 -25.58
CA VAL A 8 41.78 7.97 -24.35
C VAL A 8 41.02 6.89 -23.58
N TRP A 9 40.43 5.95 -24.33
CA TRP A 9 39.67 4.83 -23.77
C TRP A 9 40.52 3.80 -23.00
N THR A 10 41.83 3.78 -23.15
CA THR A 10 42.73 2.91 -22.38
C THR A 10 43.38 3.62 -21.20
N SER A 11 43.01 4.88 -20.98
CA SER A 11 43.58 5.74 -19.92
C SER A 11 42.88 5.56 -18.58
N VAL A 12 43.61 5.04 -17.59
CA VAL A 12 43.09 4.92 -16.19
C VAL A 12 42.69 6.26 -15.59
N PRO A 13 43.43 7.38 -15.79
CA PRO A 13 43.00 8.68 -15.26
C PRO A 13 41.68 9.16 -15.86
N PHE A 14 41.42 8.90 -17.14
CA PHE A 14 40.15 9.24 -17.78
C PHE A 14 38.99 8.53 -17.11
N TRP A 15 39.06 7.24 -16.93
CA TRP A 15 38.01 6.46 -16.31
C TRP A 15 37.76 6.84 -14.82
N ARG A 16 38.84 7.11 -14.08
CA ARG A 16 38.70 7.59 -12.69
C ARG A 16 37.98 8.93 -12.60
N ARG A 17 38.28 9.87 -13.47
CA ARG A 17 37.61 11.18 -13.50
C ARG A 17 36.17 11.03 -13.95
N SER A 18 35.91 10.25 -15.00
CA SER A 18 34.54 10.00 -15.48
C SER A 18 33.68 9.33 -14.41
N ALA A 19 34.20 8.32 -13.75
CA ALA A 19 33.49 7.67 -12.62
C ALA A 19 33.18 8.66 -11.49
N ALA A 20 34.14 9.49 -11.10
CA ALA A 20 33.93 10.50 -10.07
C ALA A 20 32.85 11.51 -10.46
N TRP A 21 32.86 11.99 -11.70
CA TRP A 21 31.83 12.91 -12.19
C TRP A 21 30.45 12.26 -12.26
N VAL A 22 30.34 11.05 -12.82
CA VAL A 22 29.08 10.34 -12.92
C VAL A 22 28.51 10.03 -11.53
N THR A 23 29.32 9.54 -10.61
CA THR A 23 28.89 9.25 -9.24
C THR A 23 28.48 10.54 -8.52
N GLY A 24 29.27 11.61 -8.64
CA GLY A 24 28.95 12.89 -8.00
C GLY A 24 27.62 13.48 -8.51
N THR A 25 27.43 13.54 -9.82
CA THR A 25 26.18 14.04 -10.41
C THR A 25 25.00 13.18 -10.09
N ALA A 26 25.13 11.85 -10.13
CA ALA A 26 24.07 10.92 -9.75
C ALA A 26 23.68 11.09 -8.27
N THR A 27 24.66 11.25 -7.37
CA THR A 27 24.39 11.47 -5.95
C THR A 27 23.61 12.78 -5.72
N VAL A 28 24.04 13.88 -6.34
CA VAL A 28 23.32 15.16 -6.24
C VAL A 28 21.90 15.05 -6.78
N LEU A 29 21.73 14.40 -7.92
CA LEU A 29 20.42 14.19 -8.53
C LEU A 29 19.51 13.35 -7.62
N LEU A 30 20.01 12.26 -7.04
CA LEU A 30 19.24 11.41 -6.12
C LEU A 30 18.82 12.17 -4.87
N ILE A 31 19.72 12.96 -4.29
CA ILE A 31 19.39 13.80 -3.13
C ILE A 31 18.27 14.78 -3.51
N TRP A 32 18.42 15.47 -4.62
CA TRP A 32 17.41 16.43 -5.09
C TRP A 32 16.07 15.76 -5.36
N LEU A 33 16.03 14.64 -6.08
CA LEU A 33 14.81 13.88 -6.35
C LEU A 33 14.16 13.36 -5.06
N THR A 34 14.96 12.98 -4.06
CA THR A 34 14.42 12.55 -2.76
C THR A 34 13.65 13.67 -2.08
N PHE A 35 14.22 14.87 -2.01
CA PHE A 35 13.55 16.02 -1.40
C PHE A 35 12.36 16.49 -2.23
N ASP A 36 12.46 16.48 -3.55
CA ASP A 36 11.35 16.79 -4.44
C ASP A 36 10.18 15.83 -4.25
N THR A 37 10.45 14.53 -4.24
CA THR A 37 9.44 13.49 -4.01
C THR A 37 8.79 13.61 -2.63
N MET A 38 9.59 13.86 -1.59
CA MET A 38 9.06 14.11 -0.24
C MET A 38 8.15 15.34 -0.21
N GLY A 39 8.52 16.40 -0.93
CA GLY A 39 7.70 17.61 -1.08
C GLY A 39 6.38 17.32 -1.79
N GLN A 40 6.40 16.56 -2.88
CA GLN A 40 5.19 16.18 -3.62
C GLN A 40 4.26 15.29 -2.78
N ILE A 41 4.79 14.31 -2.06
CA ILE A 41 4.00 13.49 -1.13
C ILE A 41 3.39 14.34 -0.01
N ALA A 42 4.15 15.31 0.50
CA ALA A 42 3.66 16.22 1.54
C ALA A 42 2.57 17.18 1.05
N MET A 43 2.62 17.63 -0.21
CA MET A 43 1.66 18.61 -0.77
C MET A 43 0.35 18.03 -1.29
N GLY A 44 0.29 16.73 -1.61
CA GLY A 44 -0.87 16.09 -2.15
C GLY A 44 -1.01 16.13 -3.67
N SER A 45 -2.11 15.56 -4.12
CA SER A 45 -2.45 15.65 -5.53
C SER A 45 -3.17 16.97 -5.81
N ASP A 46 -3.03 17.49 -7.03
CA ASP A 46 -3.77 18.69 -7.48
C ASP A 46 -5.28 18.50 -7.36
N ALA A 47 -5.76 17.26 -7.45
CA ALA A 47 -7.16 16.91 -7.26
C ALA A 47 -7.68 17.20 -5.84
N ASP A 48 -6.83 17.09 -4.83
CA ASP A 48 -7.19 17.40 -3.44
C ASP A 48 -7.26 18.91 -3.23
N LEU A 49 -6.40 19.69 -3.89
CA LEU A 49 -6.41 21.15 -3.86
C LEU A 49 -7.61 21.73 -4.63
N GLU A 50 -7.95 21.18 -5.80
CA GLU A 50 -9.14 21.59 -6.59
C GLU A 50 -10.46 21.36 -5.83
N LYS A 51 -10.51 20.37 -4.93
CA LYS A 51 -11.70 20.08 -4.11
C LYS A 51 -11.76 20.85 -2.79
N GLY A 52 -10.81 21.76 -2.54
CA GLY A 52 -10.79 22.58 -1.33
C GLY A 52 -10.45 21.83 -0.05
N ILE A 53 -9.79 20.69 -0.15
CA ILE A 53 -9.29 19.95 1.02
C ILE A 53 -8.05 20.67 1.54
N GLU A 54 -8.26 21.64 2.42
CA GLU A 54 -7.20 22.46 3.01
C GLU A 54 -6.29 21.70 3.98
N LYS A 55 -6.77 20.60 4.55
CA LYS A 55 -6.01 19.76 5.49
C LYS A 55 -6.04 18.31 5.05
N ARG A 56 -4.86 17.75 4.83
CA ARG A 56 -4.70 16.32 4.65
C ARG A 56 -4.96 15.59 5.94
N VAL A 57 -5.76 14.55 5.81
CA VAL A 57 -5.87 13.54 6.85
C VAL A 57 -4.52 12.81 6.94
N PRO A 58 -3.89 12.70 8.11
CA PRO A 58 -2.71 11.88 8.27
C PRO A 58 -2.98 10.46 7.78
N ALA A 59 -2.06 9.87 7.01
CA ALA A 59 -2.25 8.56 6.38
C ALA A 59 -2.73 7.48 7.36
N ALA A 60 -2.23 7.51 8.59
CA ALA A 60 -2.66 6.56 9.61
C ALA A 60 -4.12 6.73 10.05
N SER A 61 -4.67 7.94 10.03
CA SER A 61 -6.05 8.20 10.44
C SER A 61 -7.08 8.02 9.34
N VAL A 62 -6.66 7.69 8.13
CA VAL A 62 -7.56 7.38 7.00
C VAL A 62 -8.53 6.25 7.34
N ILE A 63 -8.16 5.33 8.23
CA ILE A 63 -9.05 4.26 8.72
C ILE A 63 -10.35 4.76 9.40
N ASN A 64 -10.40 6.04 9.80
CA ASN A 64 -11.59 6.65 10.40
C ASN A 64 -12.54 7.26 9.35
N TYR A 65 -12.30 7.03 8.07
CA TYR A 65 -13.05 7.64 6.99
C TYR A 65 -13.49 6.61 5.97
N HIS A 66 -14.63 6.86 5.36
CA HIS A 66 -15.04 6.11 4.19
C HIS A 66 -14.07 6.35 3.04
N ILE A 67 -13.60 5.28 2.41
CA ILE A 67 -12.68 5.35 1.27
C ILE A 67 -13.37 4.77 0.06
N ASP A 68 -13.33 5.49 -1.06
CA ASP A 68 -13.80 5.04 -2.34
C ASP A 68 -12.82 5.43 -3.44
N TYR A 69 -13.02 4.94 -4.66
CA TYR A 69 -12.21 5.27 -5.82
C TYR A 69 -13.10 5.87 -6.91
N VAL A 70 -12.64 6.98 -7.47
CA VAL A 70 -13.35 7.67 -8.56
C VAL A 70 -12.41 7.79 -9.75
N MET A 71 -12.94 7.54 -10.96
CA MET A 71 -12.20 7.72 -12.20
C MET A 71 -11.84 9.21 -12.39
N ASP A 72 -10.57 9.50 -12.46
CA ASP A 72 -10.07 10.82 -12.86
C ASP A 72 -9.91 10.81 -14.38
N GLU A 73 -10.81 11.50 -15.07
CA GLU A 73 -10.83 11.56 -16.54
C GLU A 73 -9.56 12.22 -17.12
N LYS A 74 -8.96 13.17 -16.39
CA LYS A 74 -7.73 13.85 -16.84
C LYS A 74 -6.51 12.91 -16.77
N ARG A 75 -6.48 12.04 -15.78
CA ARG A 75 -5.34 11.09 -15.54
C ARG A 75 -5.59 9.74 -16.17
N GLY A 76 -6.81 9.40 -16.51
CA GLY A 76 -7.19 8.11 -17.11
C GLY A 76 -7.06 6.93 -16.15
N HIS A 77 -7.07 7.17 -14.83
CA HIS A 77 -7.03 6.13 -13.81
C HIS A 77 -7.88 6.50 -12.60
N GLU A 78 -8.21 5.49 -11.79
CA GLU A 78 -8.95 5.70 -10.55
C GLU A 78 -8.05 6.33 -9.48
N VAL A 79 -8.58 7.32 -8.78
CA VAL A 79 -7.94 7.97 -7.64
C VAL A 79 -8.74 7.72 -6.37
N PRO A 80 -8.09 7.50 -5.22
CA PRO A 80 -8.80 7.36 -3.95
C PRO A 80 -9.36 8.70 -3.50
N ILE A 81 -10.59 8.65 -3.00
CA ILE A 81 -11.23 9.78 -2.32
C ILE A 81 -11.51 9.41 -0.87
N ILE A 82 -11.33 10.40 0.00
CA ILE A 82 -11.65 10.28 1.43
C ILE A 82 -13.02 10.94 1.62
N GLY A 83 -13.99 10.14 2.01
CA GLY A 83 -15.37 10.56 2.26
C GLY A 83 -15.62 11.04 3.69
N GLU A 84 -16.83 10.80 4.17
CA GLU A 84 -17.24 11.16 5.52
C GLU A 84 -16.53 10.31 6.59
N LYS A 85 -16.56 10.80 7.83
CA LYS A 85 -16.05 10.01 8.96
C LYS A 85 -16.87 8.75 9.15
N GLU A 86 -16.17 7.63 9.18
CA GLU A 86 -16.74 6.30 9.42
C GLU A 86 -15.94 5.59 10.52
N PRO A 87 -16.57 5.19 11.64
CA PRO A 87 -15.85 4.52 12.72
C PRO A 87 -15.36 3.15 12.28
N PHE A 88 -14.08 2.87 12.41
CA PHE A 88 -13.49 1.57 12.10
C PHE A 88 -13.57 0.62 13.29
N PHE A 89 -14.22 -0.54 13.12
CA PHE A 89 -14.65 -1.43 14.21
C PHE A 89 -15.44 -0.70 15.28
N GLY A 90 -16.38 0.15 14.86
CA GLY A 90 -17.29 0.88 15.76
C GLY A 90 -16.64 1.96 16.64
N LYS A 91 -15.38 2.34 16.38
CA LYS A 91 -14.66 3.34 17.16
C LYS A 91 -13.79 4.26 16.30
N GLU A 92 -13.58 5.47 16.77
CA GLU A 92 -12.61 6.40 16.18
C GLU A 92 -11.22 6.14 16.78
N TRP A 93 -10.22 6.03 15.92
CA TRP A 93 -8.83 5.76 16.27
C TRP A 93 -8.02 7.04 16.32
N SER A 94 -7.27 7.27 17.40
CA SER A 94 -6.29 8.35 17.42
C SER A 94 -5.15 8.07 16.43
N ASN A 95 -4.51 9.12 15.91
CA ASN A 95 -3.42 8.99 14.93
C ASN A 95 -2.35 8.00 15.36
N GLN A 96 -1.94 8.02 16.63
CA GLN A 96 -0.92 7.11 17.14
C GLN A 96 -1.40 5.66 17.15
N LYS A 97 -2.60 5.41 17.66
CA LYS A 97 -3.17 4.04 17.70
C LYS A 97 -3.45 3.50 16.29
N ALA A 98 -3.87 4.37 15.38
CA ALA A 98 -4.05 4.01 13.98
C ALA A 98 -2.71 3.65 13.32
N ALA A 99 -1.65 4.43 13.58
CA ALA A 99 -0.31 4.13 13.08
C ALA A 99 0.24 2.80 13.63
N ASP A 100 0.06 2.55 14.93
CA ASP A 100 0.48 1.29 15.56
C ASP A 100 -0.29 0.09 14.99
N LEU A 101 -1.59 0.26 14.71
CA LEU A 101 -2.43 -0.77 14.11
C LEU A 101 -1.99 -1.10 12.68
N LEU A 102 -1.79 -0.10 11.84
CA LEU A 102 -1.29 -0.26 10.47
C LEU A 102 0.09 -0.92 10.46
N HIS A 103 0.98 -0.50 11.36
CA HIS A 103 2.31 -1.11 11.49
C HIS A 103 2.20 -2.60 11.87
N LEU A 104 1.34 -2.94 12.82
CA LEU A 104 1.08 -4.33 13.19
C LEU A 104 0.52 -5.13 12.01
N GLY A 105 -0.43 -4.57 11.24
CA GLY A 105 -1.02 -5.21 10.05
C GLY A 105 0.04 -5.49 9.00
N LYS A 106 0.91 -4.51 8.71
CA LYS A 106 2.05 -4.69 7.82
C LYS A 106 2.98 -5.82 8.28
N LEU A 107 3.36 -5.84 9.55
CA LEU A 107 4.21 -6.89 10.10
C LEU A 107 3.51 -8.26 10.06
N ALA A 108 2.22 -8.33 10.39
CA ALA A 108 1.44 -9.56 10.31
C ALA A 108 1.35 -10.09 8.88
N SER A 109 1.12 -9.23 7.88
CA SER A 109 1.08 -9.64 6.47
C SER A 109 2.40 -10.25 6.00
N GLN A 110 3.52 -9.73 6.48
CA GLN A 110 4.85 -10.25 6.19
C GLN A 110 5.12 -11.57 6.96
N ALA A 111 4.83 -11.61 8.26
CA ALA A 111 5.06 -12.79 9.09
C ALA A 111 4.20 -13.99 8.68
N LYS A 112 2.96 -13.75 8.25
CA LYS A 112 2.05 -14.78 7.72
C LYS A 112 2.26 -15.04 6.22
N ASN A 113 3.18 -14.32 5.58
CA ASN A 113 3.61 -14.54 4.20
C ASN A 113 2.47 -14.44 3.17
N CYS A 114 1.57 -13.47 3.36
CA CYS A 114 0.37 -13.31 2.53
C CYS A 114 0.70 -13.15 1.04
N MET A 115 1.80 -12.48 0.70
CA MET A 115 2.23 -12.23 -0.67
C MET A 115 2.79 -13.48 -1.39
N ASN A 116 2.94 -14.61 -0.71
CA ASN A 116 3.25 -15.87 -1.39
C ASN A 116 2.07 -16.43 -2.18
N CYS A 117 0.86 -16.01 -1.86
CA CYS A 117 -0.35 -16.42 -2.55
C CYS A 117 -1.06 -15.24 -3.23
N HIS A 118 -1.02 -14.06 -2.62
CA HIS A 118 -1.72 -12.86 -3.05
C HIS A 118 -0.79 -11.83 -3.67
N THR A 119 -1.35 -10.98 -4.54
CA THR A 119 -0.69 -9.72 -4.95
C THR A 119 -1.17 -8.57 -4.08
N LEU A 120 -0.28 -7.63 -3.86
CA LEU A 120 -0.56 -6.33 -3.24
C LEU A 120 0.23 -5.27 -4.00
N LEU A 121 -0.47 -4.27 -4.55
CA LEU A 121 0.12 -3.20 -5.38
C LEU A 121 1.03 -3.77 -6.50
N GLY A 122 0.59 -4.85 -7.14
CA GLY A 122 1.31 -5.50 -8.23
C GLY A 122 2.49 -6.40 -7.81
N ASN A 123 2.79 -6.50 -6.52
CA ASN A 123 3.84 -7.37 -6.00
C ASN A 123 3.24 -8.63 -5.34
N GLY A 124 3.92 -9.76 -5.46
CA GLY A 124 3.49 -11.03 -4.88
C GLY A 124 3.10 -12.06 -5.93
N ALA A 125 2.41 -13.13 -5.51
CA ALA A 125 2.02 -14.23 -6.38
C ALA A 125 0.55 -14.10 -6.83
N TYR A 126 0.25 -14.60 -8.02
CA TYR A 126 -1.09 -14.59 -8.64
C TYR A 126 -1.88 -15.87 -8.37
N TYR A 127 -1.60 -16.54 -7.26
CA TYR A 127 -2.30 -17.78 -6.89
C TYR A 127 -3.69 -17.53 -6.31
N ALA A 128 -3.84 -16.42 -5.57
CA ALA A 128 -5.04 -15.98 -4.88
C ALA A 128 -5.42 -14.56 -5.35
N PRO A 129 -6.61 -14.04 -4.98
CA PRO A 129 -7.04 -12.70 -5.36
C PRO A 129 -6.08 -11.59 -4.97
N ASP A 130 -6.04 -10.53 -5.76
CA ASP A 130 -5.31 -9.30 -5.45
C ASP A 130 -5.91 -8.60 -4.22
N LEU A 131 -5.06 -8.18 -3.29
CA LEU A 131 -5.47 -7.53 -2.04
C LEU A 131 -5.52 -6.01 -2.14
N THR A 132 -5.05 -5.43 -3.24
CA THR A 132 -4.91 -3.97 -3.39
C THR A 132 -6.23 -3.22 -3.15
N LYS A 133 -7.34 -3.81 -3.61
CA LYS A 133 -8.69 -3.27 -3.43
C LYS A 133 -9.62 -4.23 -2.67
N ALA A 134 -9.07 -5.12 -1.84
CA ALA A 134 -9.87 -6.10 -1.11
C ALA A 134 -10.95 -5.45 -0.24
N TRP A 135 -10.65 -4.29 0.35
CA TRP A 135 -11.62 -3.50 1.11
C TRP A 135 -12.83 -3.07 0.28
N LEU A 136 -12.69 -2.85 -1.01
CA LEU A 136 -13.75 -2.38 -1.91
C LEU A 136 -14.46 -3.52 -2.65
N ASP A 137 -14.09 -4.77 -2.43
CA ASP A 137 -14.79 -5.91 -3.02
C ASP A 137 -16.24 -5.92 -2.53
N THR A 138 -17.17 -5.90 -3.50
CA THR A 138 -18.61 -5.81 -3.26
C THR A 138 -19.14 -6.91 -2.36
N LYS A 139 -18.51 -8.09 -2.34
CA LYS A 139 -18.90 -9.22 -1.48
C LYS A 139 -18.84 -8.91 0.01
N TRP A 140 -18.02 -7.93 0.40
CA TRP A 140 -17.96 -7.49 1.79
C TRP A 140 -19.07 -6.49 2.15
N SER A 141 -19.58 -5.76 1.16
CA SER A 141 -20.57 -4.68 1.36
C SER A 141 -22.00 -5.07 0.94
N ASP A 142 -22.17 -6.10 0.09
CA ASP A 142 -23.49 -6.53 -0.40
C ASP A 142 -24.26 -7.46 0.53
N GLY A 143 -23.72 -7.74 1.71
CA GLY A 143 -24.29 -8.66 2.69
C GLY A 143 -23.87 -10.12 2.53
N THR A 144 -23.16 -10.48 1.46
CA THR A 144 -22.75 -11.87 1.20
C THR A 144 -21.83 -12.38 2.31
N MET A 145 -20.73 -11.68 2.57
CA MET A 145 -19.74 -12.15 3.55
C MET A 145 -20.19 -11.92 4.98
N THR A 146 -20.91 -10.87 5.29
CA THR A 146 -21.53 -10.65 6.60
C THR A 146 -22.55 -11.75 6.91
N GLY A 147 -23.38 -12.13 5.93
CA GLY A 147 -24.32 -13.25 6.08
C GLY A 147 -23.65 -14.60 6.30
N ILE A 148 -22.57 -14.91 5.55
CA ILE A 148 -21.83 -16.17 5.67
C ILE A 148 -21.07 -16.26 6.99
N THR A 149 -20.46 -15.15 7.43
CA THR A 149 -19.67 -15.10 8.68
C THR A 149 -20.52 -14.90 9.93
N GLY A 150 -21.77 -14.46 9.77
CA GLY A 150 -22.66 -14.10 10.88
C GLY A 150 -22.21 -12.84 11.62
N ARG A 151 -21.46 -11.96 10.95
CA ARG A 151 -20.97 -10.70 11.51
C ARG A 151 -21.81 -9.54 11.01
N GLU A 152 -21.91 -8.48 11.80
CA GLU A 152 -22.78 -7.35 11.49
C GLU A 152 -22.10 -6.34 10.56
N THR A 153 -20.78 -6.16 10.73
CA THR A 153 -20.01 -5.19 9.96
C THR A 153 -19.05 -5.86 8.99
N LYS A 154 -18.66 -5.14 7.96
CA LYS A 154 -17.69 -5.54 6.95
C LYS A 154 -16.34 -5.88 7.58
N GLU A 155 -15.87 -5.04 8.49
CA GLU A 155 -14.59 -5.20 9.18
C GLU A 155 -14.57 -6.48 10.00
N GLU A 156 -15.65 -6.73 10.75
CA GLU A 156 -15.78 -7.95 11.55
C GLU A 156 -15.85 -9.19 10.67
N ALA A 157 -16.57 -9.12 9.55
CA ALA A 157 -16.63 -10.22 8.59
C ALA A 157 -15.26 -10.54 7.99
N MET A 158 -14.48 -9.51 7.62
CA MET A 158 -13.13 -9.67 7.12
C MET A 158 -12.20 -10.26 8.18
N ALA A 159 -12.26 -9.77 9.41
CA ALA A 159 -11.45 -10.27 10.51
C ALA A 159 -11.79 -11.73 10.84
N GLU A 160 -13.09 -12.09 10.90
CA GLU A 160 -13.55 -13.47 11.12
C GLU A 160 -13.06 -14.41 10.00
N PHE A 161 -13.16 -13.99 8.74
CA PHE A 161 -12.65 -14.74 7.61
C PHE A 161 -11.14 -14.99 7.72
N LEU A 162 -10.35 -13.98 8.08
CA LEU A 162 -8.90 -14.09 8.24
C LEU A 162 -8.52 -15.07 9.35
N MET A 163 -9.27 -15.09 10.46
CA MET A 163 -9.03 -16.02 11.58
C MET A 163 -9.41 -17.46 11.25
N HIS A 164 -10.48 -17.64 10.48
CA HIS A 164 -11.09 -18.96 10.25
C HIS A 164 -11.39 -19.24 8.77
N PRO A 165 -10.43 -19.06 7.83
CA PRO A 165 -10.71 -19.12 6.39
C PRO A 165 -11.27 -20.47 5.94
N SER A 166 -10.91 -21.55 6.61
CA SER A 166 -11.41 -22.91 6.29
C SER A 166 -12.89 -23.11 6.59
N ARG A 167 -13.51 -22.26 7.41
CA ARG A 167 -14.96 -22.29 7.68
C ARG A 167 -15.78 -21.67 6.55
N TYR A 168 -15.16 -20.83 5.73
CA TYR A 168 -15.82 -19.98 4.76
C TYR A 168 -15.25 -20.19 3.34
N PRO A 169 -15.49 -21.34 2.70
CA PRO A 169 -14.96 -21.63 1.37
C PRO A 169 -15.66 -20.74 0.34
N THR A 170 -15.02 -19.64 -0.04
CA THR A 170 -15.56 -18.66 -0.99
C THR A 170 -15.13 -18.89 -2.44
N HIS A 171 -14.13 -19.77 -2.65
CA HIS A 171 -13.57 -20.08 -3.96
C HIS A 171 -13.17 -21.56 -4.07
N ALA A 172 -12.86 -22.01 -5.29
CA ALA A 172 -12.35 -23.37 -5.54
C ALA A 172 -11.01 -23.65 -4.82
N ARG A 173 -10.27 -22.59 -4.49
CA ARG A 173 -9.03 -22.66 -3.70
C ARG A 173 -9.28 -21.99 -2.36
N MET A 174 -9.08 -22.75 -1.28
CA MET A 174 -9.26 -22.22 0.06
C MET A 174 -7.98 -21.57 0.57
N MET A 175 -8.13 -20.43 1.25
CA MET A 175 -7.05 -19.84 2.01
C MET A 175 -6.67 -20.78 3.16
N PRO A 176 -5.38 -21.12 3.36
CA PRO A 176 -4.96 -21.93 4.49
C PRO A 176 -5.16 -21.20 5.82
N ASN A 177 -5.38 -21.98 6.88
CA ASN A 177 -5.41 -21.42 8.22
C ASN A 177 -3.98 -21.07 8.66
N LEU A 178 -3.68 -19.77 8.74
CA LEU A 178 -2.36 -19.26 9.10
C LEU A 178 -2.21 -18.96 10.60
N GLY A 179 -3.19 -19.33 11.43
CA GLY A 179 -3.17 -19.07 12.87
C GLY A 179 -3.14 -17.57 13.16
N ILE A 180 -3.94 -16.78 12.44
CA ILE A 180 -4.07 -15.34 12.63
C ILE A 180 -4.87 -15.11 13.92
N THR A 181 -4.31 -14.35 14.85
CA THR A 181 -5.00 -13.94 16.08
C THR A 181 -5.98 -12.80 15.81
N GLU A 182 -6.95 -12.57 16.70
CA GLU A 182 -7.91 -11.48 16.56
C GLU A 182 -7.22 -10.11 16.41
N LYS A 183 -6.18 -9.86 17.21
CA LYS A 183 -5.41 -8.62 17.13
C LYS A 183 -4.70 -8.46 15.78
N GLU A 184 -4.14 -9.54 15.24
CA GLU A 184 -3.54 -9.52 13.91
C GLU A 184 -4.60 -9.35 12.81
N ALA A 185 -5.77 -9.98 12.96
CA ALA A 185 -6.86 -9.87 11.99
C ALA A 185 -7.38 -8.43 11.88
N VAL A 186 -7.67 -7.78 13.01
CA VAL A 186 -8.07 -6.36 13.06
C VAL A 186 -7.00 -5.47 12.42
N ALA A 187 -5.72 -5.75 12.69
CA ALA A 187 -4.61 -4.99 12.13
C ALA A 187 -4.43 -5.22 10.61
N LEU A 188 -4.66 -6.45 10.12
CA LEU A 188 -4.62 -6.78 8.70
C LEU A 188 -5.76 -6.12 7.93
N VAL A 189 -6.94 -6.02 8.51
CA VAL A 189 -8.09 -5.32 7.90
C VAL A 189 -7.84 -3.81 7.84
N ALA A 190 -7.10 -3.25 8.82
CA ALA A 190 -6.72 -1.85 8.82
C ALA A 190 -5.62 -1.51 7.80
N PHE A 191 -4.73 -2.44 7.51
CA PHE A 191 -3.60 -2.30 6.57
C PHE A 191 -4.02 -2.41 5.13
#